data_423a434fd58c26721b8686d7976f2a19
#
_entry.id   423a434fd58c26721b8686d7976f2a19
#
_cell.length_a   1.000
_cell.length_b   1.000
_cell.length_c   1.000
_cell.angle_alpha   90.00
_cell.angle_beta   90.00
_cell.angle_gamma   90.00
#
_symmetry.space_group_name_H-M   'P 1'
#
loop_
_entity.id
_entity.type
_entity.pdbx_description
1 polymer ?
#
loop_
_entity_poly.entity_id
_entity_poly.type
_entity_poly.pdbx_seq_one_letter_code
_entity_poly.pdbx_strand_id
1 'polypeptide(L)'
;MEESLSVNEVNGLSVKRSVSETVCQSEGRSNKPCHGLFLAPMEDVTDPAFRALCKRYGADRVYTEFVNADALVRDIASTTRKLTIHDAERPVAIQIYGKDPDSMAEAARIVEQAKPDFIDINFGCPVKKVAGKGAGAGLLRDVPKMLEIARAVVNAVHTPVTAKTRLGWDENDLHPRLNPLGLNTPSLEGRGGEGFFIVELAEALQDCGITELAIHGRTRSQMYRGEADWTLIGEVKNNPRMHIPIIGNGDVCTPARAKECFERYGVDAIMVGRATFGAPWLFAEMKAALDPSFPPLRGGAGRGFSMADKVAVLKEHVLASIQWCGNDERKGIIHSRRHFAASPVFKGLTDFKQTRIALLRAETVSEVFAIMDSIVAQWGQA
;
A
#
# COMPACT_ATOMS: atom_id res chain seq x y z
N MET A 1 -16.17 21.50 57.88
CA MET A 1 -16.92 20.61 56.96
C MET A 1 -16.04 20.45 55.73
N GLU A 2 -15.30 19.38 55.71
CA GLU A 2 -14.40 19.01 54.62
C GLU A 2 -15.22 18.20 53.63
N GLU A 3 -15.31 18.65 52.41
CA GLU A 3 -15.80 17.83 51.28
C GLU A 3 -14.61 17.25 50.53
N SER A 4 -14.51 15.94 50.61
CA SER A 4 -13.56 15.08 49.92
C SER A 4 -13.87 15.06 48.42
N LEU A 5 -12.97 15.58 47.58
CA LEU A 5 -12.98 15.33 46.15
C LEU A 5 -12.40 13.95 45.83
N SER A 6 -13.22 13.12 45.24
CA SER A 6 -12.88 11.76 44.86
C SER A 6 -11.93 11.74 43.67
N VAL A 7 -10.88 10.93 43.77
CA VAL A 7 -9.93 10.56 42.73
C VAL A 7 -10.63 9.57 41.77
N ASN A 8 -11.13 10.04 40.65
CA ASN A 8 -11.54 9.17 39.53
C ASN A 8 -11.59 9.98 38.23
N GLU A 9 -10.43 10.28 37.64
CA GLU A 9 -10.34 10.68 36.23
C GLU A 9 -8.89 10.56 35.74
N VAL A 10 -8.42 9.32 35.54
CA VAL A 10 -7.29 9.02 34.64
C VAL A 10 -7.56 7.65 34.04
N ASN A 11 -8.31 7.59 32.96
CA ASN A 11 -8.30 6.49 31.99
C ASN A 11 -9.06 6.89 30.70
N GLY A 12 -8.59 7.93 30.03
CA GLY A 12 -9.02 8.33 28.69
C GLY A 12 -8.03 7.86 27.63
N LEU A 13 -7.64 6.60 27.62
CA LEU A 13 -7.02 5.97 26.45
C LEU A 13 -8.11 5.72 25.43
N SER A 14 -8.32 6.69 24.53
CA SER A 14 -9.11 6.52 23.30
C SER A 14 -8.48 5.36 22.52
N VAL A 15 -9.15 4.23 22.51
CA VAL A 15 -8.78 3.07 21.68
C VAL A 15 -8.81 3.52 20.22
N LYS A 16 -7.62 3.62 19.61
CA LYS A 16 -7.48 3.93 18.18
C LYS A 16 -8.21 2.83 17.38
N ARG A 17 -9.20 3.21 16.58
CA ARG A 17 -10.05 2.27 15.82
C ARG A 17 -9.23 1.43 14.82
N SER A 18 -9.49 0.13 14.78
CA SER A 18 -8.84 -0.80 13.86
C SER A 18 -9.37 -0.68 12.41
N VAL A 19 -8.65 -1.24 11.44
CA VAL A 19 -9.07 -1.30 10.01
C VAL A 19 -10.46 -1.90 9.85
N SER A 20 -10.74 -2.97 10.61
CA SER A 20 -12.04 -3.63 10.57
C SER A 20 -13.19 -2.70 10.95
N GLU A 21 -12.96 -1.79 11.91
CA GLU A 21 -13.96 -0.80 12.31
C GLU A 21 -14.09 0.35 11.31
N THR A 22 -12.99 0.82 10.73
CA THR A 22 -13.02 1.96 9.78
C THR A 22 -13.62 1.56 8.43
N VAL A 23 -13.31 0.38 7.90
CA VAL A 23 -13.85 -0.11 6.62
C VAL A 23 -15.30 -0.58 6.77
N CYS A 24 -15.66 -1.24 7.90
CA CYS A 24 -17.02 -1.70 8.14
C CYS A 24 -18.02 -0.60 8.50
N GLN A 25 -17.60 0.49 9.16
CA GLN A 25 -18.51 1.57 9.57
C GLN A 25 -18.93 2.48 8.41
N SER A 26 -18.14 2.58 7.32
CA SER A 26 -18.50 3.37 6.16
C SER A 26 -19.65 2.79 5.31
N GLU A 27 -20.01 1.51 5.49
CA GLU A 27 -20.98 0.82 4.64
C GLU A 27 -22.26 0.34 5.35
N GLY A 28 -22.41 0.49 6.67
CA GLY A 28 -23.64 0.11 7.40
C GLY A 28 -24.02 -1.38 7.32
N ARG A 29 -23.06 -2.28 7.06
CA ARG A 29 -23.30 -3.71 6.79
C ARG A 29 -22.99 -4.59 7.99
N SER A 30 -23.92 -5.52 8.27
CA SER A 30 -23.89 -6.51 9.34
C SER A 30 -22.79 -7.56 9.14
N ASN A 31 -22.08 -7.94 10.23
CA ASN A 31 -21.36 -9.20 10.54
C ASN A 31 -20.65 -10.03 9.43
N LYS A 32 -20.34 -9.47 8.26
CA LYS A 32 -19.45 -10.13 7.30
C LYS A 32 -18.00 -9.67 7.52
N PRO A 33 -17.00 -10.55 7.39
CA PRO A 33 -15.61 -10.13 7.42
C PRO A 33 -15.34 -9.09 6.32
N CYS A 34 -14.86 -7.94 6.72
CA CYS A 34 -14.60 -6.82 5.81
C CYS A 34 -13.25 -7.05 5.12
N HIS A 35 -13.29 -7.51 3.87
CA HIS A 35 -12.11 -7.75 3.06
C HIS A 35 -11.59 -6.45 2.43
N GLY A 36 -10.64 -5.78 3.09
CA GLY A 36 -10.06 -4.53 2.58
C GLY A 36 -9.16 -4.76 1.36
N LEU A 37 -9.33 -3.93 0.31
CA LEU A 37 -8.46 -3.88 -0.86
C LEU A 37 -7.72 -2.55 -0.90
N PHE A 38 -6.40 -2.56 -0.73
CA PHE A 38 -5.57 -1.36 -0.60
C PHE A 38 -4.64 -1.17 -1.79
N LEU A 39 -4.47 0.07 -2.25
CA LEU A 39 -3.45 0.41 -3.24
C LEU A 39 -2.09 0.51 -2.55
N ALA A 40 -1.10 -0.27 -3.01
CA ALA A 40 0.25 -0.23 -2.47
C ALA A 40 0.97 1.10 -2.77
N PRO A 41 1.85 1.60 -1.86
CA PRO A 41 2.72 2.73 -2.15
C PRO A 41 3.73 2.37 -3.24
N MET A 42 3.79 3.17 -4.32
CA MET A 42 4.67 2.92 -5.46
C MET A 42 5.23 4.24 -6.00
N GLU A 43 6.56 4.37 -5.97
CA GLU A 43 7.27 5.56 -6.45
C GLU A 43 7.01 5.83 -7.93
N ASP A 44 6.77 7.07 -8.27
CA ASP A 44 6.37 7.59 -9.59
C ASP A 44 5.09 6.93 -10.17
N VAL A 45 4.21 6.37 -9.35
CA VAL A 45 2.98 5.68 -9.76
C VAL A 45 1.78 6.14 -8.97
N THR A 46 1.90 6.20 -7.63
CA THR A 46 0.78 6.53 -6.76
C THR A 46 0.71 8.03 -6.48
N ASP A 47 0.73 8.82 -7.55
CA ASP A 47 0.41 10.25 -7.50
C ASP A 47 -1.09 10.48 -7.18
N PRO A 48 -1.51 11.69 -6.81
CA PRO A 48 -2.90 11.97 -6.46
C PRO A 48 -3.92 11.61 -7.54
N ALA A 49 -3.57 11.80 -8.82
CA ALA A 49 -4.47 11.48 -9.94
C ALA A 49 -4.77 9.97 -9.98
N PHE A 50 -3.73 9.14 -9.85
CA PHE A 50 -3.90 7.68 -9.85
C PHE A 50 -4.56 7.16 -8.57
N ARG A 51 -4.23 7.72 -7.40
CA ARG A 51 -4.87 7.34 -6.13
C ARG A 51 -6.38 7.61 -6.15
N ALA A 52 -6.79 8.82 -6.57
CA ALA A 52 -8.19 9.18 -6.71
C ALA A 52 -8.94 8.25 -7.67
N LEU A 53 -8.28 7.87 -8.78
CA LEU A 53 -8.85 6.93 -9.73
C LEU A 53 -9.03 5.54 -9.10
N CYS A 54 -8.01 4.99 -8.42
CA CYS A 54 -8.12 3.71 -7.72
C CYS A 54 -9.23 3.72 -6.65
N LYS A 55 -9.38 4.83 -5.90
CA LYS A 55 -10.49 5.00 -4.94
C LYS A 55 -11.85 4.89 -5.62
N ARG A 56 -12.03 5.57 -6.76
CA ARG A 56 -13.27 5.51 -7.53
C ARG A 56 -13.60 4.11 -8.01
N TYR A 57 -12.58 3.31 -8.31
CA TYR A 57 -12.73 1.91 -8.74
C TYR A 57 -12.72 0.92 -7.58
N GLY A 58 -12.87 1.37 -6.32
CA GLY A 58 -13.15 0.49 -5.18
C GLY A 58 -11.95 0.14 -4.30
N ALA A 59 -10.82 0.82 -4.44
CA ALA A 59 -9.77 0.72 -3.42
C ALA A 59 -10.29 1.27 -2.09
N ASP A 60 -10.23 0.50 -1.02
CA ASP A 60 -10.69 0.92 0.31
C ASP A 60 -9.74 1.92 0.96
N ARG A 61 -8.44 1.79 0.69
CA ARG A 61 -7.40 2.71 1.14
C ARG A 61 -6.33 2.86 0.08
N VAL A 62 -5.74 4.05 0.01
CA VAL A 62 -4.58 4.33 -0.85
C VAL A 62 -3.41 4.85 -0.03
N TYR A 63 -2.22 4.72 -0.61
CA TYR A 63 -0.96 5.17 -0.01
C TYR A 63 -0.25 6.12 -0.97
N THR A 64 0.38 7.16 -0.42
CA THR A 64 1.21 8.05 -1.24
C THR A 64 2.47 7.34 -1.71
N GLU A 65 3.18 7.96 -2.62
CA GLU A 65 4.60 7.65 -2.83
C GLU A 65 5.36 7.87 -1.52
N PHE A 66 6.44 7.09 -1.31
CA PHE A 66 7.19 7.22 -0.06
C PHE A 66 8.02 8.52 -0.02
N VAL A 67 8.03 9.15 1.15
CA VAL A 67 8.66 10.45 1.42
C VAL A 67 9.94 10.23 2.23
N ASN A 68 11.06 10.80 1.80
CA ASN A 68 12.30 10.75 2.56
C ASN A 68 12.25 11.67 3.77
N ALA A 69 12.44 11.13 4.97
CA ALA A 69 12.36 11.89 6.22
C ALA A 69 13.40 13.01 6.29
N ASP A 70 14.69 12.72 5.98
CA ASP A 70 15.76 13.73 6.03
C ASP A 70 15.52 14.87 5.03
N ALA A 71 14.94 14.55 3.86
CA ALA A 71 14.61 15.55 2.85
C ALA A 71 13.40 16.39 3.26
N LEU A 72 12.42 15.78 3.92
CA LEU A 72 11.23 16.46 4.43
C LEU A 72 11.59 17.46 5.54
N VAL A 73 12.37 17.02 6.52
CA VAL A 73 12.85 17.88 7.63
C VAL A 73 13.65 19.08 7.12
N ARG A 74 14.32 18.95 5.94
CA ARG A 74 15.04 20.06 5.29
C ARG A 74 14.16 20.90 4.35
N ASP A 75 12.85 20.70 4.36
CA ASP A 75 11.86 21.40 3.53
C ASP A 75 12.20 21.41 2.03
N ILE A 76 12.63 20.26 1.50
CA ILE A 76 12.86 20.13 0.07
C ILE A 76 11.53 20.08 -0.68
N ALA A 77 11.23 21.09 -1.49
CA ALA A 77 9.96 21.34 -2.17
C ALA A 77 9.41 20.12 -2.95
N SER A 78 10.27 19.34 -3.62
CA SER A 78 9.83 18.11 -4.31
C SER A 78 9.32 17.03 -3.36
N THR A 79 9.81 17.03 -2.11
CA THR A 79 9.41 16.11 -1.06
C THR A 79 8.10 16.56 -0.43
N THR A 80 7.97 17.85 -0.11
CA THR A 80 6.75 18.44 0.46
C THR A 80 5.54 18.29 -0.47
N ARG A 81 5.75 18.37 -1.78
CA ARG A 81 4.69 18.12 -2.77
C ARG A 81 4.06 16.71 -2.67
N LYS A 82 4.81 15.70 -2.24
CA LYS A 82 4.31 14.33 -2.06
C LYS A 82 3.34 14.19 -0.87
N LEU A 83 3.26 15.20 0.00
CA LEU A 83 2.30 15.24 1.10
C LEU A 83 0.90 15.67 0.65
N THR A 84 0.73 16.10 -0.61
CA THR A 84 -0.57 16.53 -1.13
C THR A 84 -1.54 15.35 -1.16
N ILE A 85 -2.64 15.51 -0.44
CA ILE A 85 -3.76 14.57 -0.40
C ILE A 85 -5.07 15.32 -0.60
N HIS A 86 -6.09 14.65 -1.15
CA HIS A 86 -7.40 15.22 -1.41
C HIS A 86 -8.49 14.39 -0.73
N ASP A 87 -9.61 15.00 -0.36
CA ASP A 87 -10.72 14.30 0.31
C ASP A 87 -11.25 13.10 -0.49
N ALA A 88 -11.23 13.20 -1.82
CA ALA A 88 -11.66 12.10 -2.70
C ALA A 88 -10.77 10.84 -2.62
N GLU A 89 -9.58 10.94 -2.01
CA GLU A 89 -8.65 9.82 -1.85
C GLU A 89 -8.79 9.09 -0.51
N ARG A 90 -9.55 9.67 0.43
CA ARG A 90 -9.66 9.15 1.80
C ARG A 90 -10.39 7.80 1.87
N PRO A 91 -10.00 6.89 2.77
CA PRO A 91 -8.84 6.98 3.66
C PRO A 91 -7.51 6.90 2.91
N VAL A 92 -6.56 7.77 3.27
CA VAL A 92 -5.23 7.84 2.66
C VAL A 92 -4.13 7.79 3.70
N ALA A 93 -3.09 6.99 3.44
CA ALA A 93 -1.88 6.94 4.25
C ALA A 93 -0.74 7.70 3.56
N ILE A 94 -0.02 8.55 4.30
CA ILE A 94 1.25 9.13 3.85
C ILE A 94 2.37 8.22 4.32
N GLN A 95 3.18 7.70 3.38
CA GLN A 95 4.28 6.81 3.70
C GLN A 95 5.61 7.56 3.79
N ILE A 96 6.33 7.39 4.90
CA ILE A 96 7.66 7.96 5.14
C ILE A 96 8.74 6.88 5.23
N TYR A 97 9.98 7.23 4.91
CA TYR A 97 11.13 6.35 5.10
C TYR A 97 12.37 7.13 5.51
N GLY A 98 13.20 6.50 6.32
CA GLY A 98 14.46 7.04 6.81
C GLY A 98 15.24 5.95 7.55
N LYS A 99 16.36 6.33 8.16
CA LYS A 99 17.21 5.45 8.97
C LYS A 99 17.55 6.04 10.33
N ASP A 100 17.21 7.29 10.55
CA ASP A 100 17.47 8.02 11.78
C ASP A 100 16.15 8.22 12.55
N PRO A 101 16.06 7.80 13.82
CA PRO A 101 14.82 7.89 14.59
C PRO A 101 14.33 9.32 14.80
N ASP A 102 15.24 10.27 15.03
CA ASP A 102 14.86 11.66 15.31
C ASP A 102 14.30 12.32 14.04
N SER A 103 14.99 12.14 12.89
CA SER A 103 14.49 12.59 11.59
C SER A 103 13.15 11.97 11.23
N MET A 104 12.93 10.69 11.55
CA MET A 104 11.68 9.98 11.30
C MET A 104 10.54 10.50 12.19
N ALA A 105 10.82 10.78 13.46
CA ALA A 105 9.85 11.36 14.39
C ALA A 105 9.45 12.78 13.94
N GLU A 106 10.42 13.61 13.55
CA GLU A 106 10.13 14.96 13.07
C GLU A 106 9.39 14.97 11.73
N ALA A 107 9.78 14.10 10.79
CA ALA A 107 9.05 13.92 9.55
C ALA A 107 7.59 13.49 9.80
N ALA A 108 7.35 12.63 10.78
CA ALA A 108 6.00 12.21 11.15
C ALA A 108 5.14 13.39 11.67
N ARG A 109 5.72 14.29 12.49
CA ARG A 109 5.03 15.51 12.95
C ARG A 109 4.68 16.45 11.79
N ILE A 110 5.60 16.60 10.82
CA ILE A 110 5.33 17.39 9.61
C ILE A 110 4.21 16.76 8.79
N VAL A 111 4.25 15.44 8.60
CA VAL A 111 3.23 14.68 7.86
C VAL A 111 1.87 14.77 8.56
N GLU A 112 1.81 14.72 9.88
CA GLU A 112 0.56 14.86 10.64
C GLU A 112 -0.16 16.18 10.37
N GLN A 113 0.57 17.26 10.06
CA GLN A 113 -0.02 18.56 9.70
C GLN A 113 -0.82 18.51 8.38
N ALA A 114 -0.47 17.57 7.48
CA ALA A 114 -1.26 17.32 6.27
C ALA A 114 -2.55 16.53 6.55
N LYS A 115 -2.78 16.11 7.80
CA LYS A 115 -3.97 15.39 8.28
C LYS A 115 -4.29 14.14 7.49
N PRO A 116 -3.33 13.22 7.27
CA PRO A 116 -3.63 11.92 6.69
C PRO A 116 -4.47 11.08 7.65
N ASP A 117 -5.14 10.04 7.13
CA ASP A 117 -5.86 9.08 7.97
C ASP A 117 -4.89 8.12 8.68
N PHE A 118 -3.71 7.88 8.08
CA PHE A 118 -2.63 7.06 8.63
C PHE A 118 -1.27 7.63 8.23
N ILE A 119 -0.28 7.40 9.10
CA ILE A 119 1.14 7.58 8.75
C ILE A 119 1.74 6.18 8.63
N ASP A 120 2.32 5.86 7.47
CA ASP A 120 2.88 4.54 7.20
C ASP A 120 4.41 4.58 7.15
N ILE A 121 5.07 3.61 7.82
CA ILE A 121 6.53 3.50 7.81
C ILE A 121 6.97 2.48 6.76
N ASN A 122 7.84 2.90 5.84
CA ASN A 122 8.40 2.01 4.84
C ASN A 122 9.62 1.25 5.39
N PHE A 123 9.44 -0.02 5.69
CA PHE A 123 10.48 -0.99 6.01
C PHE A 123 10.68 -2.03 4.91
N GLY A 124 10.15 -1.79 3.70
CA GLY A 124 10.10 -2.80 2.64
C GLY A 124 10.74 -2.41 1.30
N CYS A 125 11.13 -1.14 1.07
CA CYS A 125 11.71 -0.72 -0.20
C CYS A 125 13.07 -1.40 -0.45
N PRO A 126 13.21 -2.26 -1.52
CA PRO A 126 14.40 -3.07 -1.71
C PRO A 126 15.48 -2.39 -2.55
N VAL A 127 15.19 -1.23 -3.16
CA VAL A 127 16.09 -0.60 -4.13
C VAL A 127 17.40 -0.14 -3.48
N LYS A 128 18.51 -0.28 -4.21
CA LYS A 128 19.85 -0.01 -3.69
C LYS A 128 20.01 1.41 -3.13
N LYS A 129 19.34 2.40 -3.72
CA LYS A 129 19.38 3.81 -3.27
C LYS A 129 18.77 4.00 -1.86
N VAL A 130 17.89 3.12 -1.43
CA VAL A 130 17.22 3.15 -0.12
C VAL A 130 17.83 2.09 0.80
N ALA A 131 17.68 0.81 0.46
CA ALA A 131 18.13 -0.31 1.30
C ALA A 131 19.66 -0.36 1.47
N GLY A 132 20.43 0.02 0.44
CA GLY A 132 21.88 0.10 0.53
C GLY A 132 22.42 1.21 1.43
N LYS A 133 21.55 2.16 1.82
CA LYS A 133 21.87 3.23 2.76
C LYS A 133 21.35 2.97 4.18
N GLY A 134 20.83 1.76 4.45
CA GLY A 134 20.30 1.36 5.75
C GLY A 134 18.87 1.84 6.04
N ALA A 135 18.09 2.25 5.02
CA ALA A 135 16.69 2.64 5.16
C ALA A 135 15.77 1.63 4.45
N GLY A 136 14.47 1.73 4.64
CA GLY A 136 13.51 0.79 4.03
C GLY A 136 13.84 -0.67 4.40
N ALA A 137 13.92 -1.56 3.40
CA ALA A 137 14.29 -2.95 3.65
C ALA A 137 15.73 -3.14 4.18
N GLY A 138 16.58 -2.12 4.16
CA GLY A 138 17.91 -2.16 4.77
C GLY A 138 17.89 -2.36 6.29
N LEU A 139 16.81 -1.89 6.93
CA LEU A 139 16.59 -2.03 8.37
C LEU A 139 16.27 -3.47 8.81
N LEU A 140 15.92 -4.37 7.89
CA LEU A 140 15.76 -5.80 8.20
C LEU A 140 17.07 -6.47 8.68
N ARG A 141 18.21 -5.82 8.47
CA ARG A 141 19.53 -6.23 8.99
C ARG A 141 19.91 -5.58 10.32
N ASP A 142 19.09 -4.64 10.78
CA ASP A 142 19.28 -3.91 12.04
C ASP A 142 17.93 -3.73 12.72
N VAL A 143 17.40 -4.85 13.23
CA VAL A 143 16.09 -4.89 13.88
C VAL A 143 16.01 -3.97 15.09
N PRO A 144 17.03 -3.87 15.98
CA PRO A 144 17.01 -2.92 17.08
C PRO A 144 16.73 -1.49 16.60
N LYS A 145 17.41 -1.06 15.54
CA LYS A 145 17.22 0.28 14.93
C LYS A 145 15.85 0.44 14.29
N MET A 146 15.35 -0.60 13.64
CA MET A 146 14.00 -0.63 13.06
C MET A 146 12.94 -0.41 14.14
N LEU A 147 13.05 -1.07 15.28
CA LEU A 147 12.12 -0.93 16.41
C LEU A 147 12.27 0.43 17.11
N GLU A 148 13.48 0.96 17.22
CA GLU A 148 13.73 2.32 17.72
C GLU A 148 13.00 3.37 16.88
N ILE A 149 13.11 3.27 15.53
CA ILE A 149 12.39 4.13 14.59
C ILE A 149 10.87 3.99 14.76
N ALA A 150 10.35 2.77 14.82
CA ALA A 150 8.93 2.53 15.00
C ALA A 150 8.40 3.21 16.27
N ARG A 151 9.07 3.02 17.41
CA ARG A 151 8.70 3.68 18.68
C ARG A 151 8.80 5.20 18.60
N ALA A 152 9.86 5.73 18.00
CA ALA A 152 10.05 7.17 17.85
C ALA A 152 8.91 7.82 17.05
N VAL A 153 8.50 7.20 15.95
CA VAL A 153 7.38 7.69 15.13
C VAL A 153 6.05 7.57 15.88
N VAL A 154 5.76 6.40 16.50
CA VAL A 154 4.51 6.19 17.24
C VAL A 154 4.34 7.19 18.37
N ASN A 155 5.43 7.49 19.11
CA ASN A 155 5.40 8.43 20.21
C ASN A 155 5.35 9.90 19.78
N ALA A 156 5.67 10.20 18.52
CA ALA A 156 5.75 11.57 18.01
C ALA A 156 4.40 12.14 17.56
N VAL A 157 3.39 11.29 17.28
CA VAL A 157 2.14 11.68 16.62
C VAL A 157 0.90 11.05 17.26
N HIS A 158 -0.26 11.67 17.01
CA HIS A 158 -1.58 11.13 17.40
C HIS A 158 -2.24 10.32 16.29
N THR A 159 -1.88 10.59 15.03
CA THR A 159 -2.36 9.84 13.86
C THR A 159 -1.94 8.38 13.97
N PRO A 160 -2.83 7.39 13.68
CA PRO A 160 -2.48 5.98 13.70
C PRO A 160 -1.27 5.69 12.81
N VAL A 161 -0.29 4.95 13.36
CA VAL A 161 0.94 4.60 12.63
C VAL A 161 0.86 3.15 12.17
N THR A 162 1.05 2.94 10.87
CA THR A 162 1.14 1.62 10.24
C THR A 162 2.55 1.36 9.74
N ALA A 163 2.87 0.13 9.38
CA ALA A 163 4.15 -0.19 8.77
C ALA A 163 4.01 -1.17 7.60
N LYS A 164 4.92 -1.05 6.63
CA LYS A 164 5.01 -1.98 5.51
C LYS A 164 6.40 -2.57 5.42
N THR A 165 6.49 -3.92 5.48
CA THR A 165 7.75 -4.67 5.48
C THR A 165 7.78 -5.78 4.42
N ARG A 166 8.85 -6.59 4.46
CA ARG A 166 9.06 -7.84 3.71
C ARG A 166 9.28 -8.98 4.68
N LEU A 167 9.33 -10.23 4.16
CA LEU A 167 9.54 -11.43 4.96
C LEU A 167 10.91 -11.46 5.68
N GLY A 168 11.88 -10.73 5.16
CA GLY A 168 13.24 -10.67 5.70
C GLY A 168 14.21 -10.05 4.70
N TRP A 169 15.51 -10.11 5.02
CA TRP A 169 16.58 -9.62 4.17
C TRP A 169 16.92 -10.57 3.03
N ASP A 170 17.12 -11.85 3.35
CA ASP A 170 17.48 -12.90 2.38
C ASP A 170 16.77 -14.23 2.72
N GLU A 171 17.19 -15.31 2.04
CA GLU A 171 16.53 -16.60 2.16
C GLU A 171 16.73 -17.26 3.54
N ASN A 172 17.78 -16.90 4.29
CA ASN A 172 17.97 -17.42 5.64
C ASN A 172 16.85 -17.00 6.60
N ASP A 173 16.21 -15.85 6.33
CA ASP A 173 15.08 -15.35 7.12
C ASP A 173 13.76 -16.08 6.83
N LEU A 174 13.72 -16.90 5.79
CA LEU A 174 12.55 -17.73 5.43
C LEU A 174 12.49 -19.07 6.19
N HIS A 175 13.55 -19.41 6.92
CA HIS A 175 13.62 -20.64 7.68
C HIS A 175 13.51 -20.40 9.18
N PRO A 176 12.85 -21.30 9.93
CA PRO A 176 12.75 -21.18 11.38
C PRO A 176 14.14 -21.36 11.99
N ARG A 177 14.44 -20.60 13.05
CA ARG A 177 15.70 -20.66 13.80
C ARG A 177 15.52 -20.19 15.22
N LEU A 178 16.45 -20.55 16.08
CA LEU A 178 16.53 -20.04 17.45
C LEU A 178 16.84 -18.54 17.40
N ASN A 179 16.11 -17.75 18.19
CA ASN A 179 16.28 -16.30 18.29
C ASN A 179 16.42 -15.59 16.93
N PRO A 180 15.41 -15.67 16.04
CA PRO A 180 15.52 -15.19 14.66
C PRO A 180 15.78 -13.69 14.54
N LEU A 181 15.43 -12.88 15.53
CA LEU A 181 15.74 -11.44 15.57
C LEU A 181 17.09 -11.10 16.17
N GLY A 182 17.75 -12.05 16.84
CA GLY A 182 18.99 -11.78 17.59
C GLY A 182 18.79 -10.83 18.77
N LEU A 183 17.56 -10.71 19.30
CA LEU A 183 17.21 -9.83 20.41
C LEU A 183 17.17 -10.62 21.72
N ASN A 184 17.77 -10.07 22.77
CA ASN A 184 17.60 -10.54 24.14
C ASN A 184 16.42 -9.79 24.76
N THR A 185 15.18 -10.19 24.41
CA THR A 185 13.97 -9.59 24.95
C THR A 185 13.23 -10.56 25.86
N PRO A 186 12.64 -10.08 26.99
CA PRO A 186 11.84 -10.92 27.87
C PRO A 186 10.64 -11.60 27.18
N SER A 187 10.14 -11.03 26.08
CA SER A 187 9.07 -11.62 25.27
C SER A 187 9.48 -12.91 24.55
N LEU A 188 10.80 -13.15 24.42
CA LEU A 188 11.39 -14.38 23.88
C LEU A 188 11.86 -15.35 24.97
N GLU A 189 11.96 -14.90 26.23
CA GLU A 189 12.28 -15.77 27.36
C GLU A 189 11.12 -16.76 27.58
N GLY A 190 11.43 -18.05 27.45
CA GLY A 190 10.45 -19.14 27.57
C GLY A 190 9.99 -19.75 26.24
N ARG A 191 10.39 -19.24 25.10
CA ARG A 191 10.22 -19.91 23.80
C ARG A 191 11.37 -20.88 23.58
N GLY A 192 11.19 -22.11 24.02
CA GLY A 192 12.17 -23.19 23.81
C GLY A 192 12.21 -23.75 22.37
N GLY A 193 11.78 -23.00 21.34
CA GLY A 193 11.61 -23.46 19.99
C GLY A 193 12.18 -22.52 18.93
N GLU A 194 12.26 -23.03 17.69
CA GLU A 194 12.62 -22.25 16.52
C GLU A 194 11.41 -21.41 16.06
N GLY A 195 11.67 -20.16 15.65
CA GLY A 195 10.67 -19.24 15.12
C GLY A 195 11.04 -18.67 13.76
N PHE A 196 10.04 -18.17 13.03
CA PHE A 196 10.27 -17.44 11.78
C PHE A 196 10.57 -15.97 12.06
N PHE A 197 11.57 -15.43 11.36
CA PHE A 197 11.97 -14.02 11.47
C PHE A 197 10.78 -13.05 11.37
N ILE A 198 9.92 -13.22 10.36
CA ILE A 198 8.79 -12.32 10.12
C ILE A 198 7.72 -12.39 11.22
N VAL A 199 7.50 -13.56 11.82
CA VAL A 199 6.51 -13.74 12.90
C VAL A 199 6.94 -12.97 14.13
N GLU A 200 8.21 -13.13 14.55
CA GLU A 200 8.73 -12.42 15.71
C GLU A 200 8.89 -10.90 15.45
N LEU A 201 9.28 -10.52 14.21
CA LEU A 201 9.34 -9.12 13.82
C LEU A 201 7.96 -8.44 13.88
N ALA A 202 6.91 -9.14 13.45
CA ALA A 202 5.55 -8.62 13.49
C ALA A 202 5.09 -8.36 14.93
N GLU A 203 5.35 -9.30 15.85
CA GLU A 203 5.08 -9.10 17.29
C GLU A 203 5.85 -7.91 17.85
N ALA A 204 7.16 -7.82 17.56
CA ALA A 204 8.00 -6.73 18.04
C ALA A 204 7.56 -5.35 17.52
N LEU A 205 7.07 -5.27 16.27
CA LEU A 205 6.51 -4.04 15.70
C LEU A 205 5.16 -3.69 16.35
N GLN A 206 4.29 -4.68 16.59
CA GLN A 206 3.05 -4.49 17.35
C GLN A 206 3.35 -3.93 18.75
N ASP A 207 4.34 -4.47 19.44
CA ASP A 207 4.76 -4.01 20.78
C ASP A 207 5.35 -2.57 20.76
N CYS A 208 5.78 -2.08 19.59
CA CYS A 208 6.14 -0.67 19.40
C CYS A 208 4.94 0.26 19.28
N GLY A 209 3.70 -0.27 19.17
CA GLY A 209 2.47 0.50 19.01
C GLY A 209 2.06 0.71 17.54
N ILE A 210 2.62 -0.05 16.59
CA ILE A 210 2.13 -0.08 15.21
C ILE A 210 0.69 -0.62 15.22
N THR A 211 -0.22 0.06 14.53
CA THR A 211 -1.65 -0.26 14.53
C THR A 211 -2.05 -1.26 13.44
N GLU A 212 -1.26 -1.42 12.38
CA GLU A 212 -1.47 -2.37 11.29
C GLU A 212 -0.14 -2.68 10.60
N LEU A 213 0.01 -3.90 10.09
CA LEU A 213 1.24 -4.33 9.42
C LEU A 213 0.97 -4.91 8.03
N ALA A 214 1.54 -4.28 6.99
CA ALA A 214 1.53 -4.82 5.64
C ALA A 214 2.81 -5.62 5.35
N ILE A 215 2.66 -6.85 4.86
CA ILE A 215 3.78 -7.77 4.62
C ILE A 215 3.83 -8.16 3.15
N HIS A 216 4.94 -7.84 2.48
CA HIS A 216 5.20 -8.36 1.13
C HIS A 216 5.84 -9.75 1.22
N GLY A 217 5.21 -10.75 0.61
CA GLY A 217 5.62 -12.16 0.61
C GLY A 217 6.94 -12.46 -0.11
N ARG A 218 7.91 -11.55 -0.05
CA ARG A 218 9.28 -11.73 -0.58
C ARG A 218 10.30 -11.13 0.36
N THR A 219 11.50 -11.66 0.35
CA THR A 219 12.66 -11.03 0.99
C THR A 219 13.16 -9.82 0.19
N ARG A 220 14.05 -9.04 0.79
CA ARG A 220 14.74 -7.94 0.07
C ARG A 220 15.59 -8.49 -1.08
N SER A 221 16.30 -9.57 -0.89
CA SER A 221 17.19 -10.15 -1.90
C SER A 221 16.47 -10.70 -3.12
N GLN A 222 15.26 -11.22 -2.94
CA GLN A 222 14.40 -11.64 -4.04
C GLN A 222 13.95 -10.44 -4.89
N MET A 223 13.82 -9.25 -4.31
CA MET A 223 13.24 -8.07 -4.98
C MET A 223 11.84 -8.36 -5.54
N TYR A 224 11.75 -8.74 -6.82
CA TYR A 224 10.53 -9.11 -7.54
C TYR A 224 10.65 -10.46 -8.26
N ARG A 225 11.71 -11.23 -8.01
CA ARG A 225 11.95 -12.55 -8.61
C ARG A 225 11.22 -13.63 -7.81
N GLY A 226 10.92 -14.76 -8.49
CA GLY A 226 10.17 -15.86 -7.91
C GLY A 226 8.72 -15.46 -7.58
N GLU A 227 8.06 -16.28 -6.78
CA GLU A 227 6.70 -16.05 -6.29
C GLU A 227 6.70 -15.47 -4.88
N ALA A 228 5.64 -14.73 -4.53
CA ALA A 228 5.44 -14.24 -3.17
C ALA A 228 4.99 -15.41 -2.29
N ASP A 229 5.68 -15.63 -1.19
CA ASP A 229 5.31 -16.63 -0.19
C ASP A 229 4.23 -16.06 0.74
N TRP A 230 3.02 -16.54 0.56
CA TRP A 230 1.88 -16.17 1.39
C TRP A 230 1.74 -17.05 2.62
N THR A 231 2.46 -18.19 2.69
CA THR A 231 2.42 -19.08 3.85
C THR A 231 2.90 -18.36 5.09
N LEU A 232 4.05 -17.68 5.00
CA LEU A 232 4.61 -16.92 6.12
C LEU A 232 3.75 -15.70 6.51
N ILE A 233 3.01 -15.10 5.56
CA ILE A 233 2.00 -14.07 5.88
C ILE A 233 0.87 -14.70 6.70
N GLY A 234 0.42 -15.89 6.30
CA GLY A 234 -0.58 -16.68 7.05
C GLY A 234 -0.10 -17.06 8.45
N GLU A 235 1.17 -17.45 8.61
CA GLU A 235 1.76 -17.74 9.93
C GLU A 235 1.70 -16.52 10.86
N VAL A 236 2.02 -15.31 10.34
CA VAL A 236 1.87 -14.07 11.11
C VAL A 236 0.41 -13.84 11.49
N LYS A 237 -0.52 -13.96 10.53
CA LYS A 237 -1.95 -13.69 10.77
C LYS A 237 -2.56 -14.65 11.78
N ASN A 238 -2.20 -15.92 11.71
CA ASN A 238 -2.76 -16.97 12.58
C ASN A 238 -1.99 -17.10 13.91
N ASN A 239 -0.98 -16.29 14.15
CA ASN A 239 -0.28 -16.26 15.43
C ASN A 239 -1.21 -15.68 16.52
N PRO A 240 -1.54 -16.44 17.60
CA PRO A 240 -2.48 -16.00 18.63
C PRO A 240 -2.03 -14.76 19.41
N ARG A 241 -0.77 -14.35 19.27
CA ARG A 241 -0.22 -13.15 19.89
C ARG A 241 -0.35 -11.89 19.03
N MET A 242 -0.78 -12.04 17.77
CA MET A 242 -1.06 -10.92 16.89
C MET A 242 -2.48 -10.41 17.11
N HIS A 243 -2.59 -9.13 17.45
CA HIS A 243 -3.86 -8.45 17.73
C HIS A 243 -4.16 -7.30 16.76
N ILE A 244 -3.16 -6.92 15.95
CA ILE A 244 -3.32 -5.89 14.93
C ILE A 244 -3.66 -6.52 13.57
N PRO A 245 -4.36 -5.78 12.69
CA PRO A 245 -4.64 -6.22 11.33
C PRO A 245 -3.38 -6.52 10.53
N ILE A 246 -3.39 -7.64 9.81
CA ILE A 246 -2.33 -8.07 8.90
C ILE A 246 -2.79 -7.92 7.46
N ILE A 247 -2.06 -7.13 6.69
CA ILE A 247 -2.32 -6.84 5.28
C ILE A 247 -1.34 -7.65 4.42
N GLY A 248 -1.85 -8.59 3.63
CA GLY A 248 -1.04 -9.38 2.73
C GLY A 248 -0.73 -8.63 1.43
N ASN A 249 0.52 -8.75 0.93
CA ASN A 249 0.95 -8.14 -0.32
C ASN A 249 1.86 -9.08 -1.12
N GLY A 250 1.71 -9.07 -2.43
CA GLY A 250 2.54 -9.82 -3.38
C GLY A 250 1.74 -10.69 -4.33
N ASP A 251 1.95 -10.49 -5.63
CA ASP A 251 1.41 -11.29 -6.75
C ASP A 251 -0.11 -11.48 -6.78
N VAL A 252 -0.86 -10.55 -6.21
CA VAL A 252 -2.31 -10.51 -6.33
C VAL A 252 -2.65 -9.74 -7.60
N CYS A 253 -2.83 -10.47 -8.70
CA CYS A 253 -3.02 -9.92 -10.03
C CYS A 253 -4.41 -10.18 -10.61
N THR A 254 -5.23 -11.01 -9.95
CA THR A 254 -6.56 -11.42 -10.41
C THR A 254 -7.56 -11.46 -9.26
N PRO A 255 -8.87 -11.32 -9.55
CA PRO A 255 -9.93 -11.51 -8.56
C PRO A 255 -9.89 -12.88 -7.88
N ALA A 256 -9.63 -13.94 -8.64
CA ALA A 256 -9.53 -15.30 -8.10
C ALA A 256 -8.39 -15.42 -7.07
N ARG A 257 -7.22 -14.82 -7.38
CA ARG A 257 -6.09 -14.82 -6.43
C ARG A 257 -6.38 -14.02 -5.18
N ALA A 258 -7.09 -12.88 -5.29
CA ALA A 258 -7.51 -12.12 -4.12
C ALA A 258 -8.42 -12.95 -3.21
N LYS A 259 -9.42 -13.63 -3.79
CA LYS A 259 -10.32 -14.51 -3.05
C LYS A 259 -9.56 -15.65 -2.35
N GLU A 260 -8.69 -16.35 -3.07
CA GLU A 260 -7.84 -17.41 -2.51
C GLU A 260 -7.00 -16.90 -1.32
N CYS A 261 -6.40 -15.71 -1.44
CA CYS A 261 -5.58 -15.14 -0.38
C CYS A 261 -6.38 -14.87 0.90
N PHE A 262 -7.61 -14.37 0.81
CA PHE A 262 -8.47 -14.19 1.97
C PHE A 262 -8.90 -15.53 2.58
N GLU A 263 -9.37 -16.45 1.74
CA GLU A 263 -9.90 -17.75 2.21
C GLU A 263 -8.83 -18.64 2.83
N ARG A 264 -7.62 -18.65 2.25
CA ARG A 264 -6.54 -19.57 2.66
C ARG A 264 -5.70 -19.03 3.81
N TYR A 265 -5.41 -17.73 3.83
CA TYR A 265 -4.47 -17.15 4.80
C TYR A 265 -5.14 -16.26 5.85
N GLY A 266 -6.43 -15.95 5.70
CA GLY A 266 -7.23 -15.25 6.68
C GLY A 266 -6.84 -13.79 6.94
N VAL A 267 -6.05 -13.17 6.03
CA VAL A 267 -5.60 -11.77 6.19
C VAL A 267 -6.76 -10.78 6.25
N ASP A 268 -6.57 -9.68 6.97
CA ASP A 268 -7.62 -8.66 7.15
C ASP A 268 -7.81 -7.77 5.91
N ALA A 269 -6.72 -7.57 5.15
CA ALA A 269 -6.76 -6.85 3.89
C ALA A 269 -5.69 -7.36 2.92
N ILE A 270 -5.87 -7.04 1.65
CA ILE A 270 -4.90 -7.30 0.59
C ILE A 270 -4.43 -5.98 0.00
N MET A 271 -3.11 -5.80 -0.09
CA MET A 271 -2.50 -4.65 -0.72
C MET A 271 -2.06 -5.01 -2.15
N VAL A 272 -2.62 -4.33 -3.14
CA VAL A 272 -2.36 -4.58 -4.57
C VAL A 272 -1.41 -3.51 -5.11
N GLY A 273 -0.32 -3.95 -5.76
CA GLY A 273 0.69 -3.06 -6.34
C GLY A 273 0.70 -3.10 -7.86
N ARG A 274 1.74 -3.67 -8.45
CA ARG A 274 2.06 -3.65 -9.89
C ARG A 274 0.91 -4.04 -10.83
N ALA A 275 -0.01 -4.88 -10.37
CA ALA A 275 -1.18 -5.29 -11.15
C ALA A 275 -2.14 -4.13 -11.47
N THR A 276 -2.08 -3.03 -10.68
CA THR A 276 -2.92 -1.85 -10.89
C THR A 276 -2.38 -0.88 -11.94
N PHE A 277 -1.13 -1.07 -12.41
CA PHE A 277 -0.54 -0.17 -13.41
C PHE A 277 -1.37 -0.13 -14.69
N GLY A 278 -1.98 1.03 -14.99
CA GLY A 278 -2.90 1.17 -16.10
C GLY A 278 -4.10 0.22 -16.04
N ALA A 279 -4.49 -0.20 -14.85
CA ALA A 279 -5.63 -1.08 -14.59
C ALA A 279 -6.30 -0.78 -13.23
N PRO A 280 -6.69 0.47 -12.93
CA PRO A 280 -7.34 0.80 -11.65
C PRO A 280 -8.68 0.07 -11.45
N TRP A 281 -9.38 -0.30 -12.53
CA TRP A 281 -10.61 -1.09 -12.50
C TRP A 281 -10.44 -2.48 -11.85
N LEU A 282 -9.19 -2.97 -11.70
CA LEU A 282 -8.92 -4.25 -11.05
C LEU A 282 -9.51 -4.30 -9.64
N PHE A 283 -9.56 -3.18 -8.93
CA PHE A 283 -10.21 -3.11 -7.61
C PHE A 283 -11.71 -3.43 -7.71
N ALA A 284 -12.40 -2.92 -8.72
CA ALA A 284 -13.82 -3.21 -8.93
C ALA A 284 -14.06 -4.68 -9.30
N GLU A 285 -13.20 -5.24 -10.15
CA GLU A 285 -13.26 -6.66 -10.52
C GLU A 285 -13.03 -7.56 -9.29
N MET A 286 -12.08 -7.19 -8.41
CA MET A 286 -11.82 -7.91 -7.16
C MET A 286 -12.99 -7.76 -6.17
N LYS A 287 -13.55 -6.55 -6.00
CA LYS A 287 -14.71 -6.31 -5.13
C LYS A 287 -15.91 -7.15 -5.55
N ALA A 288 -16.23 -7.16 -6.85
CA ALA A 288 -17.34 -7.95 -7.38
C ALA A 288 -17.16 -9.47 -7.17
N ALA A 289 -15.92 -9.96 -7.19
CA ALA A 289 -15.62 -11.37 -6.92
C ALA A 289 -15.69 -11.74 -5.43
N LEU A 290 -15.36 -10.78 -4.56
CA LEU A 290 -15.39 -10.97 -3.10
C LEU A 290 -16.80 -10.77 -2.51
N ASP A 291 -17.55 -9.83 -3.06
CA ASP A 291 -18.93 -9.54 -2.66
C ASP A 291 -19.84 -9.39 -3.88
N PRO A 292 -20.64 -10.41 -4.21
CA PRO A 292 -21.59 -10.34 -5.32
C PRO A 292 -22.65 -9.24 -5.19
N SER A 293 -22.83 -8.67 -4.00
CA SER A 293 -23.74 -7.52 -3.78
C SER A 293 -23.07 -6.16 -4.05
N PHE A 294 -21.76 -6.15 -4.35
CA PHE A 294 -21.05 -4.92 -4.71
C PHE A 294 -21.68 -4.31 -5.97
N PRO A 295 -22.10 -3.02 -5.92
CA PRO A 295 -22.77 -2.42 -7.05
C PRO A 295 -21.86 -2.38 -8.28
N PRO A 296 -22.38 -2.67 -9.49
CA PRO A 296 -21.59 -2.55 -10.70
C PRO A 296 -21.15 -1.09 -10.86
N LEU A 297 -19.84 -0.87 -10.93
CA LEU A 297 -19.30 0.43 -11.29
C LEU A 297 -19.50 0.68 -12.79
N ARG A 298 -19.57 1.97 -13.18
CA ARG A 298 -19.82 2.39 -14.58
C ARG A 298 -19.00 1.55 -15.57
N GLY A 299 -19.68 0.94 -16.55
CA GLY A 299 -19.11 0.09 -17.58
C GLY A 299 -19.35 -1.41 -17.40
N GLY A 300 -19.68 -1.88 -16.18
CA GLY A 300 -19.74 -3.30 -15.90
C GLY A 300 -21.09 -3.80 -15.37
N ALA A 301 -22.18 -3.66 -16.11
CA ALA A 301 -23.43 -4.34 -15.77
C ALA A 301 -23.24 -5.87 -15.85
N GLY A 302 -22.68 -6.48 -14.81
CA GLY A 302 -22.58 -7.94 -14.64
C GLY A 302 -21.60 -8.70 -15.56
N ARG A 303 -20.84 -8.02 -16.45
CA ARG A 303 -19.99 -8.66 -17.46
C ARG A 303 -18.49 -8.26 -17.40
N GLY A 304 -18.05 -7.52 -16.36
CA GLY A 304 -16.70 -6.97 -16.34
C GLY A 304 -16.55 -5.72 -17.23
N PHE A 305 -15.34 -5.15 -17.25
CA PHE A 305 -15.02 -3.98 -18.09
C PHE A 305 -14.71 -4.41 -19.53
N SER A 306 -15.44 -3.85 -20.50
CA SER A 306 -15.12 -4.01 -21.91
C SER A 306 -13.79 -3.31 -22.27
N MET A 307 -13.24 -3.58 -23.45
CA MET A 307 -12.07 -2.87 -23.97
C MET A 307 -12.32 -1.35 -24.01
N ALA A 308 -13.50 -0.95 -24.48
CA ALA A 308 -13.88 0.46 -24.55
C ALA A 308 -13.94 1.13 -23.17
N ASP A 309 -14.50 0.43 -22.16
CA ASP A 309 -14.53 0.93 -20.79
C ASP A 309 -13.11 1.12 -20.23
N LYS A 310 -12.24 0.13 -20.42
CA LYS A 310 -10.84 0.16 -19.96
C LYS A 310 -10.06 1.30 -20.63
N VAL A 311 -10.26 1.51 -21.92
CA VAL A 311 -9.65 2.64 -22.65
C VAL A 311 -10.20 3.98 -22.15
N ALA A 312 -11.50 4.08 -21.87
CA ALA A 312 -12.10 5.29 -21.31
C ALA A 312 -11.46 5.65 -19.95
N VAL A 313 -11.22 4.65 -19.08
CA VAL A 313 -10.51 4.84 -17.82
C VAL A 313 -9.08 5.33 -18.02
N LEU A 314 -8.36 4.81 -19.00
CA LEU A 314 -7.00 5.28 -19.32
C LEU A 314 -7.00 6.72 -19.83
N LYS A 315 -7.95 7.12 -20.65
CA LYS A 315 -8.12 8.51 -21.10
C LYS A 315 -8.41 9.43 -19.93
N GLU A 316 -9.30 9.02 -19.03
CA GLU A 316 -9.59 9.76 -17.79
C GLU A 316 -8.32 9.96 -16.94
N HIS A 317 -7.50 8.91 -16.81
CA HIS A 317 -6.23 9.00 -16.09
C HIS A 317 -5.28 10.04 -16.71
N VAL A 318 -5.19 10.10 -18.05
CA VAL A 318 -4.39 11.11 -18.74
C VAL A 318 -4.85 12.52 -18.38
N LEU A 319 -6.15 12.77 -18.45
CA LEU A 319 -6.72 14.10 -18.13
C LEU A 319 -6.50 14.47 -16.66
N ALA A 320 -6.69 13.54 -15.73
CA ALA A 320 -6.42 13.74 -14.32
C ALA A 320 -4.93 14.03 -14.04
N SER A 321 -4.02 13.34 -14.74
CA SER A 321 -2.58 13.57 -14.63
C SER A 321 -2.17 14.95 -15.16
N ILE A 322 -2.80 15.43 -16.25
CA ILE A 322 -2.58 16.77 -16.78
C ILE A 322 -3.05 17.82 -15.76
N GLN A 323 -4.24 17.65 -15.23
CA GLN A 323 -4.77 18.54 -14.19
C GLN A 323 -3.86 18.59 -12.96
N TRP A 324 -3.39 17.44 -12.49
CA TRP A 324 -2.43 17.34 -11.39
C TRP A 324 -1.10 18.03 -11.70
N CYS A 325 -0.65 18.00 -12.93
CA CYS A 325 0.56 18.68 -13.40
C CYS A 325 0.37 20.20 -13.63
N GLY A 326 -0.74 20.79 -13.17
CA GLY A 326 -1.02 22.23 -13.34
C GLY A 326 -1.47 22.57 -14.75
N ASN A 327 -2.18 21.68 -15.41
CA ASN A 327 -2.63 21.75 -16.82
C ASN A 327 -1.46 21.74 -17.84
N ASP A 328 -0.30 21.24 -17.44
CA ASP A 328 0.81 20.99 -18.36
C ASP A 328 0.57 19.64 -19.07
N GLU A 329 0.08 19.71 -20.30
CA GLU A 329 -0.28 18.55 -21.13
C GLU A 329 0.89 17.57 -21.28
N ARG A 330 2.07 18.09 -21.61
CA ARG A 330 3.26 17.25 -21.83
C ARG A 330 3.68 16.52 -20.56
N LYS A 331 3.68 17.21 -19.41
CA LYS A 331 4.02 16.57 -18.12
C LYS A 331 3.00 15.51 -17.75
N GLY A 332 1.71 15.78 -17.90
CA GLY A 332 0.64 14.81 -17.60
C GLY A 332 0.76 13.54 -18.46
N ILE A 333 1.05 13.69 -19.76
CA ILE A 333 1.29 12.55 -20.65
C ILE A 333 2.52 11.76 -20.21
N ILE A 334 3.63 12.43 -19.87
CA ILE A 334 4.85 11.76 -19.39
C ILE A 334 4.57 10.95 -18.12
N HIS A 335 3.82 11.48 -17.16
CA HIS A 335 3.41 10.75 -15.96
C HIS A 335 2.57 9.51 -16.29
N SER A 336 1.68 9.61 -17.28
CA SER A 336 0.81 8.51 -17.70
C SER A 336 1.54 7.39 -18.47
N ARG A 337 2.71 7.65 -19.06
CA ARG A 337 3.46 6.69 -19.91
C ARG A 337 3.75 5.36 -19.22
N ARG A 338 4.03 5.37 -17.92
CA ARG A 338 4.29 4.15 -17.15
C ARG A 338 3.07 3.24 -17.10
N HIS A 339 1.90 3.84 -16.96
CA HIS A 339 0.62 3.14 -16.98
C HIS A 339 0.31 2.57 -18.36
N PHE A 340 0.57 3.30 -19.44
CA PHE A 340 0.42 2.79 -20.81
C PHE A 340 1.36 1.59 -21.05
N ALA A 341 2.60 1.69 -20.62
CA ALA A 341 3.60 0.65 -20.82
C ALA A 341 3.23 -0.68 -20.13
N ALA A 342 2.50 -0.62 -19.03
CA ALA A 342 2.18 -1.77 -18.19
C ALA A 342 0.72 -2.24 -18.31
N SER A 343 -0.18 -1.42 -18.87
CA SER A 343 -1.60 -1.73 -18.93
C SER A 343 -1.88 -3.08 -19.61
N PRO A 344 -2.73 -3.92 -18.97
CA PRO A 344 -3.15 -5.18 -19.56
C PRO A 344 -4.02 -5.01 -20.83
N VAL A 345 -4.63 -3.83 -21.03
CA VAL A 345 -5.45 -3.53 -22.21
C VAL A 345 -4.72 -3.77 -23.52
N PHE A 346 -3.43 -3.50 -23.55
CA PHE A 346 -2.63 -3.60 -24.75
C PHE A 346 -1.91 -4.94 -24.91
N LYS A 347 -1.94 -5.79 -23.88
CA LYS A 347 -1.29 -7.10 -23.91
C LYS A 347 -2.11 -8.08 -24.76
N GLY A 348 -1.43 -8.80 -25.63
CA GLY A 348 -2.07 -9.81 -26.50
C GLY A 348 -2.63 -9.25 -27.81
N LEU A 349 -2.56 -7.93 -28.05
CA LEU A 349 -2.91 -7.35 -29.33
C LEU A 349 -1.84 -7.66 -30.38
N THR A 350 -2.27 -7.90 -31.63
CA THR A 350 -1.34 -7.91 -32.76
C THR A 350 -0.66 -6.54 -32.84
N ASP A 351 0.64 -6.50 -33.10
CA ASP A 351 1.44 -5.27 -33.12
C ASP A 351 1.51 -4.48 -31.79
N PHE A 352 1.25 -5.15 -30.65
CA PHE A 352 1.38 -4.52 -29.33
C PHE A 352 2.65 -3.69 -29.15
N LYS A 353 3.79 -4.17 -29.67
CA LYS A 353 5.07 -3.47 -29.58
C LYS A 353 5.01 -2.08 -30.26
N GLN A 354 4.42 -2.00 -31.43
CA GLN A 354 4.32 -0.74 -32.20
C GLN A 354 3.33 0.22 -31.53
N THR A 355 2.18 -0.28 -31.10
CA THR A 355 1.17 0.50 -30.36
C THR A 355 1.77 1.10 -29.07
N ARG A 356 2.51 0.29 -28.32
CA ARG A 356 3.19 0.75 -27.10
C ARG A 356 4.23 1.82 -27.40
N ILE A 357 5.02 1.66 -28.46
CA ILE A 357 6.01 2.66 -28.89
C ILE A 357 5.30 3.95 -29.28
N ALA A 358 4.21 3.89 -30.03
CA ALA A 358 3.43 5.06 -30.42
C ALA A 358 2.89 5.81 -29.19
N LEU A 359 2.24 5.11 -28.25
CA LEU A 359 1.75 5.72 -26.99
C LEU A 359 2.87 6.36 -26.16
N LEU A 360 4.05 5.73 -26.10
CA LEU A 360 5.19 6.28 -25.33
C LEU A 360 5.86 7.48 -26.02
N ARG A 361 5.65 7.67 -27.31
CA ARG A 361 6.19 8.79 -28.11
C ARG A 361 5.21 9.95 -28.29
N ALA A 362 3.91 9.67 -28.13
CA ALA A 362 2.89 10.71 -28.25
C ALA A 362 3.16 11.90 -27.33
N GLU A 363 3.01 13.10 -27.81
CA GLU A 363 3.29 14.35 -27.11
C GLU A 363 2.04 15.17 -26.80
N THR A 364 0.92 14.87 -27.50
CA THR A 364 -0.37 15.54 -27.31
C THR A 364 -1.47 14.57 -26.85
N VAL A 365 -2.46 15.07 -26.14
CA VAL A 365 -3.66 14.29 -25.75
C VAL A 365 -4.39 13.76 -26.97
N SER A 366 -4.46 14.58 -28.04
CA SER A 366 -5.10 14.18 -29.29
C SER A 366 -4.43 12.94 -29.90
N GLU A 367 -3.10 12.89 -29.94
CA GLU A 367 -2.35 11.71 -30.42
C GLU A 367 -2.59 10.49 -29.52
N VAL A 368 -2.48 10.65 -28.19
CA VAL A 368 -2.72 9.56 -27.23
C VAL A 368 -4.13 9.00 -27.42
N PHE A 369 -5.13 9.86 -27.52
CA PHE A 369 -6.53 9.44 -27.65
C PHE A 369 -6.83 8.80 -29.01
N ALA A 370 -6.27 9.33 -30.10
CA ALA A 370 -6.42 8.73 -31.42
C ALA A 370 -5.85 7.30 -31.48
N ILE A 371 -4.67 7.07 -30.86
CA ILE A 371 -4.10 5.72 -30.77
C ILE A 371 -5.02 4.80 -29.94
N MET A 372 -5.53 5.27 -28.80
CA MET A 372 -6.43 4.50 -27.95
C MET A 372 -7.75 4.17 -28.64
N ASP A 373 -8.33 5.13 -29.41
CA ASP A 373 -9.57 4.91 -30.17
C ASP A 373 -9.38 3.91 -31.29
N SER A 374 -8.23 3.94 -31.97
CA SER A 374 -7.92 2.95 -33.00
C SER A 374 -7.88 1.51 -32.46
N ILE A 375 -7.41 1.34 -31.20
CA ILE A 375 -7.40 0.04 -30.53
C ILE A 375 -8.83 -0.43 -30.26
N VAL A 376 -9.71 0.45 -29.77
CA VAL A 376 -11.12 0.11 -29.53
C VAL A 376 -11.82 -0.24 -30.82
N ALA A 377 -11.59 0.53 -31.91
CA ALA A 377 -12.18 0.27 -33.24
C ALA A 377 -11.74 -1.08 -33.80
N GLN A 378 -10.48 -1.44 -33.61
CA GLN A 378 -9.91 -2.67 -34.19
C GLN A 378 -10.22 -3.93 -33.34
N TRP A 379 -10.27 -3.80 -32.01
CA TRP A 379 -10.30 -4.94 -31.07
C TRP A 379 -11.45 -4.90 -30.07
N GLY A 380 -12.26 -3.85 -30.08
CA GLY A 380 -13.33 -3.66 -29.08
C GLY A 380 -14.55 -4.58 -29.25
N GLN A 381 -14.61 -5.33 -30.37
CA GLN A 381 -15.70 -6.27 -30.67
C GLN A 381 -15.32 -7.75 -30.45
N ALA A 382 -14.09 -8.04 -29.98
CA ALA A 382 -13.59 -9.39 -29.78
C ALA A 382 -13.88 -9.95 -28.37
#